data_065ce26c1f6eecf2dd6fc193784ecc99
#
_entry.id   065ce26c1f6eecf2dd6fc193784ecc99
#
_cell.length_a   1.000
_cell.length_b   1.000
_cell.length_c   1.000
_cell.angle_alpha   90.00
_cell.angle_beta   90.00
_cell.angle_gamma   90.00
#
_symmetry.space_group_name_H-M   'P 1'
#
loop_
_entity.id
_entity.type
_entity.pdbx_description
1 polymer ?
#
loop_
_entity_poly.entity_id
_entity_poly.type
_entity_poly.pdbx_seq_one_letter_code
_entity_poly.pdbx_strand_id
1 'polypeptide(L)'
;MRLIDLTEVLIAMHSIDLTHMGSGTHEELIAHVADQEGYFEDEGIHVALRDGAVWKIERVRAGATIGLGRTLLSRLTDGIQWTALAVNTHRPLFWFLGANGVQSMDGLRGRRLAVHGARTAPGVFARIVLRKHGMDPDRDLECVERIPGDYQMDLRRLRDGSIDAAYVGSTLAPEQVALEEGFSVLCWVGDHFQIPTVGLAVDPARISLDDPALQALVRANKRALKTIAEQPGLAVKYITSMLGRLTNEEAEQYYERYVRPYFTSDGRVDLKVAQQGVAAVATELGIPAGTADQMYLPAS
;
A
#
# COMPACT_ATOMS: atom_id res chain seq x y z
N MET A 1 33.07 20.97 -40.74
CA MET A 1 32.71 19.97 -39.77
C MET A 1 32.24 20.70 -38.51
N ARG A 2 30.92 20.89 -38.36
CA ARG A 2 30.33 21.59 -37.20
C ARG A 2 30.38 20.60 -36.03
N LEU A 3 31.05 20.98 -34.95
CA LEU A 3 30.91 20.31 -33.65
C LEU A 3 29.41 20.42 -33.28
N ILE A 4 28.74 19.29 -33.26
CA ILE A 4 27.40 19.19 -32.68
C ILE A 4 27.61 19.41 -31.19
N ASP A 5 27.03 20.48 -30.69
CA ASP A 5 27.06 20.86 -29.28
C ASP A 5 26.30 19.76 -28.50
N LEU A 6 27.04 18.97 -27.73
CA LEU A 6 26.49 17.87 -26.89
C LEU A 6 25.55 18.39 -25.79
N THR A 7 25.39 19.71 -25.68
CA THR A 7 24.45 20.35 -24.74
C THR A 7 23.03 20.47 -25.26
N GLU A 8 22.76 20.24 -26.55
CA GLU A 8 21.41 20.33 -27.15
C GLU A 8 20.64 18.98 -27.16
N VAL A 9 21.20 17.91 -26.67
CA VAL A 9 20.52 16.58 -26.54
C VAL A 9 20.20 16.25 -25.07
N LEU A 10 20.02 17.25 -24.23
CA LEU A 10 19.18 17.06 -23.06
C LEU A 10 17.73 17.10 -23.57
N ILE A 11 17.25 15.97 -24.06
CA ILE A 11 15.81 15.72 -24.18
C ILE A 11 15.23 16.15 -22.83
N ALA A 12 14.38 17.15 -22.83
CA ALA A 12 13.72 17.60 -21.62
C ALA A 12 12.96 16.39 -21.05
N MET A 13 13.56 15.72 -20.07
CA MET A 13 12.92 14.62 -19.40
C MET A 13 11.64 15.15 -18.77
N HIS A 14 10.52 14.55 -19.10
CA HIS A 14 9.28 14.89 -18.44
C HIS A 14 9.40 14.54 -16.96
N SER A 15 8.99 15.45 -16.08
CA SER A 15 9.05 15.22 -14.63
C SER A 15 7.67 15.00 -14.05
N ILE A 16 7.54 14.02 -13.18
CA ILE A 16 6.30 13.74 -12.44
C ILE A 16 6.60 13.44 -10.98
N ASP A 17 5.82 14.04 -10.08
CA ASP A 17 5.84 13.67 -8.67
C ASP A 17 5.06 12.35 -8.47
N LEU A 18 5.65 11.39 -7.77
CA LEU A 18 5.00 10.16 -7.34
C LEU A 18 4.99 10.10 -5.82
N THR A 19 3.80 10.20 -5.24
CA THR A 19 3.64 10.22 -3.79
C THR A 19 3.32 8.81 -3.29
N HIS A 20 4.14 8.27 -2.39
CA HIS A 20 3.83 7.08 -1.60
C HIS A 20 3.36 7.48 -0.19
N MET A 21 2.52 6.66 0.42
CA MET A 21 1.77 7.07 1.61
C MET A 21 2.23 6.39 2.91
N GLY A 22 3.21 5.58 2.82
CA GLY A 22 3.82 4.88 3.93
C GLY A 22 5.13 4.26 3.51
N SER A 23 6.00 4.00 4.45
CA SER A 23 7.22 3.25 4.21
C SER A 23 6.92 1.76 4.30
N GLY A 24 7.37 0.97 3.34
CA GLY A 24 7.26 -0.48 3.40
C GLY A 24 7.01 -1.15 2.06
N THR A 25 7.14 -2.45 2.04
CA THR A 25 7.06 -3.26 0.82
C THR A 25 5.73 -3.13 0.09
N HIS A 26 4.64 -2.89 0.83
CA HIS A 26 3.30 -2.78 0.25
C HIS A 26 3.19 -1.66 -0.78
N GLU A 27 3.64 -0.46 -0.42
CA GLU A 27 3.49 0.73 -1.27
C GLU A 27 4.74 1.00 -2.11
N GLU A 28 5.94 0.79 -1.55
CA GLU A 28 7.17 1.28 -2.16
C GLU A 28 7.87 0.27 -3.07
N LEU A 29 7.69 -1.05 -2.88
CA LEU A 29 8.48 -2.07 -3.56
C LEU A 29 8.53 -1.88 -5.09
N ILE A 30 7.38 -1.64 -5.72
CA ILE A 30 7.30 -1.53 -7.18
C ILE A 30 7.98 -0.25 -7.68
N ALA A 31 7.74 0.88 -7.02
CA ALA A 31 8.38 2.15 -7.37
C ALA A 31 9.90 2.10 -7.15
N HIS A 32 10.32 1.44 -6.05
CA HIS A 32 11.73 1.24 -5.74
C HIS A 32 12.44 0.37 -6.79
N VAL A 33 11.80 -0.74 -7.22
CA VAL A 33 12.32 -1.57 -8.32
C VAL A 33 12.39 -0.77 -9.62
N ALA A 34 11.35 0.01 -9.95
CA ALA A 34 11.35 0.82 -11.17
C ALA A 34 12.48 1.84 -11.18
N ASP A 35 12.76 2.48 -10.04
CA ASP A 35 13.84 3.44 -9.87
C ASP A 35 15.21 2.76 -9.97
N GLN A 36 15.45 1.74 -9.17
CA GLN A 36 16.76 1.08 -9.05
C GLN A 36 17.17 0.28 -10.30
N GLU A 37 16.20 -0.22 -11.08
CA GLU A 37 16.44 -0.91 -12.36
C GLU A 37 16.45 0.05 -13.57
N GLY A 38 16.35 1.37 -13.32
CA GLY A 38 16.44 2.40 -14.36
C GLY A 38 15.21 2.50 -15.26
N TYR A 39 14.05 1.93 -14.88
CA TYR A 39 12.87 1.89 -15.75
C TYR A 39 12.25 3.26 -15.97
N PHE A 40 12.39 4.19 -15.02
CA PHE A 40 11.95 5.57 -15.22
C PHE A 40 12.81 6.30 -16.27
N GLU A 41 14.13 6.12 -16.19
CA GLU A 41 15.07 6.68 -17.16
C GLU A 41 14.86 6.10 -18.57
N ASP A 42 14.68 4.79 -18.69
CA ASP A 42 14.39 4.11 -19.95
C ASP A 42 13.11 4.62 -20.62
N GLU A 43 12.12 5.02 -19.83
CA GLU A 43 10.87 5.63 -20.32
C GLU A 43 10.99 7.14 -20.56
N GLY A 44 12.15 7.73 -20.35
CA GLY A 44 12.43 9.15 -20.59
C GLY A 44 11.78 10.10 -19.58
N ILE A 45 11.54 9.64 -18.35
CA ILE A 45 10.95 10.45 -17.28
C ILE A 45 11.85 10.55 -16.06
N HIS A 46 11.75 11.68 -15.39
CA HIS A 46 12.28 11.88 -14.06
C HIS A 46 11.14 11.78 -13.03
N VAL A 47 11.19 10.78 -12.16
CA VAL A 47 10.19 10.57 -11.10
C VAL A 47 10.73 11.08 -9.77
N ALA A 48 10.07 12.10 -9.22
CA ALA A 48 10.37 12.57 -7.88
C ALA A 48 9.51 11.79 -6.86
N LEU A 49 10.12 10.83 -6.18
CA LEU A 49 9.46 10.09 -5.10
C LEU A 49 9.22 11.03 -3.91
N ARG A 50 7.97 11.09 -3.44
CA ARG A 50 7.55 11.96 -2.35
C ARG A 50 6.94 11.14 -1.22
N ASP A 51 7.46 11.36 0.00
CA ASP A 51 6.83 10.84 1.20
C ASP A 51 5.53 11.60 1.47
N GLY A 52 4.42 10.84 1.51
CA GLY A 52 3.09 11.36 1.81
C GLY A 52 2.73 11.31 3.30
N ALA A 53 3.70 11.14 4.20
CA ALA A 53 3.46 11.16 5.65
C ALA A 53 2.73 12.44 6.09
N VAL A 54 2.95 13.56 5.38
CA VAL A 54 2.16 14.77 5.52
C VAL A 54 1.30 14.94 4.26
N TRP A 55 0.10 14.35 4.30
CA TRP A 55 -0.88 14.42 3.21
C TRP A 55 -1.40 15.85 3.03
N LYS A 56 -0.73 16.60 2.17
CA LYS A 56 -1.25 17.85 1.62
C LYS A 56 -1.96 17.51 0.31
N ILE A 57 -3.28 17.32 0.38
CA ILE A 57 -4.09 16.81 -0.73
C ILE A 57 -3.85 17.57 -2.05
N GLU A 58 -3.74 18.89 -2.02
CA GLU A 58 -3.52 19.70 -3.22
C GLU A 58 -2.17 19.40 -3.89
N ARG A 59 -1.16 19.07 -3.11
CA ARG A 59 0.15 18.70 -3.64
C ARG A 59 0.14 17.29 -4.23
N VAL A 60 -0.57 16.36 -3.57
CA VAL A 60 -0.70 14.99 -4.07
C VAL A 60 -1.49 14.95 -5.36
N ARG A 61 -2.54 15.77 -5.49
CA ARG A 61 -3.34 15.89 -6.72
C ARG A 61 -2.56 16.46 -7.92
N ALA A 62 -1.45 17.16 -7.67
CA ALA A 62 -0.59 17.68 -8.73
C ALA A 62 0.36 16.63 -9.34
N GLY A 63 0.42 15.42 -8.78
CA GLY A 63 1.22 14.29 -9.23
C GLY A 63 0.42 13.00 -9.29
N ALA A 64 1.13 11.88 -9.43
CA ALA A 64 0.57 10.55 -9.23
C ALA A 64 0.75 10.08 -7.78
N THR A 65 -0.05 9.11 -7.37
CA THR A 65 0.07 8.50 -6.03
C THR A 65 -0.06 6.98 -6.10
N ILE A 66 0.56 6.29 -5.15
CA ILE A 66 0.54 4.83 -5.08
C ILE A 66 -0.62 4.32 -4.20
N GLY A 67 -1.09 5.08 -3.24
CA GLY A 67 -2.05 4.64 -2.22
C GLY A 67 -3.50 4.56 -2.69
N LEU A 68 -3.92 3.46 -3.32
CA LEU A 68 -5.29 3.29 -3.84
C LEU A 68 -6.37 3.26 -2.74
N GLY A 69 -6.08 2.72 -1.57
CA GLY A 69 -7.03 2.74 -0.45
C GLY A 69 -7.36 4.17 -0.01
N ARG A 70 -6.38 5.06 0.02
CA ARG A 70 -6.55 6.46 0.40
C ARG A 70 -7.28 7.27 -0.67
N THR A 71 -6.95 7.07 -1.93
CA THR A 71 -7.63 7.73 -3.06
C THR A 71 -9.09 7.29 -3.15
N LEU A 72 -9.38 6.02 -2.89
CA LEU A 72 -10.75 5.52 -2.79
C LEU A 72 -11.53 6.24 -1.69
N LEU A 73 -10.99 6.33 -0.48
CA LEU A 73 -11.67 7.04 0.60
C LEU A 73 -11.93 8.49 0.23
N SER A 74 -10.92 9.21 -0.24
CA SER A 74 -11.05 10.61 -0.65
C SER A 74 -12.06 10.78 -1.80
N ARG A 75 -12.15 9.83 -2.72
CA ARG A 75 -13.19 9.84 -3.75
C ARG A 75 -14.60 9.69 -3.15
N LEU A 76 -14.77 8.79 -2.19
CA LEU A 76 -16.06 8.52 -1.57
C LEU A 76 -16.49 9.62 -0.58
N THR A 77 -15.54 10.24 0.14
CA THR A 77 -15.84 11.23 1.20
C THR A 77 -15.72 12.68 0.75
N ASP A 78 -14.74 12.97 -0.11
CA ASP A 78 -14.39 14.35 -0.49
C ASP A 78 -14.79 14.68 -1.94
N GLY A 79 -15.30 13.67 -2.69
CA GLY A 79 -15.74 13.83 -4.07
C GLY A 79 -14.64 14.03 -5.11
N ILE A 80 -13.35 13.84 -4.75
CA ILE A 80 -12.22 13.94 -5.68
C ILE A 80 -12.25 12.74 -6.63
N GLN A 81 -12.23 12.99 -7.93
CA GLN A 81 -12.41 11.94 -8.96
C GLN A 81 -11.12 11.16 -9.23
N TRP A 82 -10.46 10.67 -8.16
CA TRP A 82 -9.29 9.81 -8.31
C TRP A 82 -9.57 8.65 -9.26
N THR A 83 -8.65 8.41 -10.18
CA THR A 83 -8.71 7.34 -11.17
C THR A 83 -7.46 6.50 -11.07
N ALA A 84 -7.61 5.20 -10.82
CA ALA A 84 -6.52 4.25 -10.79
C ALA A 84 -6.16 3.78 -12.21
N LEU A 85 -4.87 3.80 -12.53
CA LEU A 85 -4.31 3.47 -13.85
C LEU A 85 -3.63 2.10 -13.86
N ALA A 86 -3.21 1.65 -12.70
CA ALA A 86 -2.62 0.34 -12.49
C ALA A 86 -2.92 -0.13 -11.07
N VAL A 87 -3.07 -1.44 -10.90
CA VAL A 87 -3.25 -2.08 -9.59
C VAL A 87 -2.09 -3.04 -9.37
N ASN A 88 -1.29 -2.77 -8.34
CA ASN A 88 -0.15 -3.62 -8.00
C ASN A 88 -0.60 -4.84 -7.18
N THR A 89 -1.52 -4.66 -6.24
CA THR A 89 -2.09 -5.75 -5.47
C THR A 89 -3.52 -5.44 -5.00
N HIS A 90 -4.31 -6.51 -4.87
CA HIS A 90 -5.66 -6.47 -4.30
C HIS A 90 -5.69 -6.93 -2.84
N ARG A 91 -4.54 -7.25 -2.24
CA ARG A 91 -4.46 -7.76 -0.87
C ARG A 91 -3.73 -6.78 0.03
N PRO A 92 -4.42 -6.18 1.02
CA PRO A 92 -3.78 -5.30 2.00
C PRO A 92 -2.71 -6.03 2.80
N LEU A 93 -1.47 -5.52 2.79
CA LEU A 93 -0.37 -6.04 3.59
C LEU A 93 -0.39 -5.39 4.99
N PHE A 94 -1.39 -5.79 5.76
CA PHE A 94 -1.56 -5.43 7.16
C PHE A 94 -1.85 -6.67 7.99
N TRP A 95 -1.41 -6.66 9.24
CA TRP A 95 -1.55 -7.77 10.17
C TRP A 95 -2.04 -7.31 11.53
N PHE A 96 -2.72 -8.19 12.24
CA PHE A 96 -2.94 -8.06 13.66
C PHE A 96 -1.87 -8.85 14.40
N LEU A 97 -1.15 -8.18 15.30
CA LEU A 97 -0.18 -8.79 16.21
C LEU A 97 -0.74 -8.75 17.63
N GLY A 98 -0.61 -9.85 18.35
CA GLY A 98 -1.00 -9.98 19.76
C GLY A 98 0.21 -10.13 20.66
N ALA A 99 0.16 -9.50 21.84
CA ALA A 99 1.10 -9.67 22.94
C ALA A 99 0.34 -10.05 24.22
N ASN A 100 1.02 -10.24 25.31
CA ASN A 100 0.42 -10.41 26.64
C ASN A 100 -0.66 -11.52 26.71
N GLY A 101 -0.43 -12.64 26.02
CA GLY A 101 -1.34 -13.80 26.00
C GLY A 101 -2.47 -13.72 24.97
N VAL A 102 -2.52 -12.68 24.12
CA VAL A 102 -3.44 -12.61 22.99
C VAL A 102 -2.88 -13.45 21.84
N GLN A 103 -3.50 -14.60 21.55
CA GLN A 103 -3.02 -15.59 20.58
C GLN A 103 -3.99 -15.86 19.43
N SER A 104 -5.15 -15.19 19.40
CA SER A 104 -6.16 -15.33 18.36
C SER A 104 -6.97 -14.06 18.21
N MET A 105 -7.70 -13.93 17.09
CA MET A 105 -8.61 -12.80 16.89
C MET A 105 -9.69 -12.73 17.97
N ASP A 106 -10.26 -13.85 18.39
CA ASP A 106 -11.25 -13.86 19.48
C ASP A 106 -10.68 -13.39 20.82
N GLY A 107 -9.38 -13.62 21.04
CA GLY A 107 -8.66 -13.12 22.21
C GLY A 107 -8.52 -11.61 22.30
N LEU A 108 -8.89 -10.87 21.25
CA LEU A 108 -8.90 -9.41 21.24
C LEU A 108 -10.07 -8.80 22.05
N ARG A 109 -11.12 -9.55 22.37
CA ARG A 109 -12.29 -9.02 23.09
C ARG A 109 -11.90 -8.45 24.44
N GLY A 110 -12.32 -7.20 24.68
CA GLY A 110 -11.98 -6.44 25.89
C GLY A 110 -10.51 -6.02 25.99
N ARG A 111 -9.75 -6.11 24.91
CA ARG A 111 -8.32 -5.77 24.88
C ARG A 111 -8.07 -4.40 24.23
N ARG A 112 -6.91 -3.82 24.56
CA ARG A 112 -6.42 -2.57 23.98
C ARG A 112 -5.73 -2.87 22.65
N LEU A 113 -6.32 -2.41 21.55
CA LEU A 113 -5.81 -2.58 20.19
C LEU A 113 -5.32 -1.24 19.64
N ALA A 114 -4.02 -1.12 19.37
CA ALA A 114 -3.53 0.02 18.60
C ALA A 114 -3.92 -0.13 17.13
N VAL A 115 -4.63 0.85 16.59
CA VAL A 115 -5.18 0.84 15.24
C VAL A 115 -5.20 2.23 14.64
N HIS A 116 -5.18 2.32 13.32
CA HIS A 116 -5.31 3.60 12.61
C HIS A 116 -6.71 4.20 12.83
N GLY A 117 -6.78 5.52 12.76
CA GLY A 117 -8.06 6.24 12.89
C GLY A 117 -9.18 5.65 12.03
N ALA A 118 -10.38 5.54 12.57
CA ALA A 118 -11.51 4.80 11.99
C ALA A 118 -11.94 5.28 10.59
N ARG A 119 -11.57 6.49 10.20
CA ARG A 119 -11.88 7.08 8.87
C ARG A 119 -10.67 7.11 7.93
N THR A 120 -9.58 6.43 8.26
CA THR A 120 -8.44 6.21 7.36
C THR A 120 -8.59 4.89 6.62
N ALA A 121 -7.96 4.73 5.45
CA ALA A 121 -8.05 3.48 4.70
C ALA A 121 -7.63 2.26 5.53
N PRO A 122 -6.45 2.24 6.17
CA PRO A 122 -6.06 1.11 7.01
C PRO A 122 -6.99 0.90 8.21
N GLY A 123 -7.53 1.97 8.82
CA GLY A 123 -8.49 1.86 9.91
C GLY A 123 -9.82 1.22 9.47
N VAL A 124 -10.35 1.62 8.30
CA VAL A 124 -11.55 1.00 7.71
C VAL A 124 -11.30 -0.47 7.41
N PHE A 125 -10.13 -0.84 6.87
CA PHE A 125 -9.79 -2.24 6.58
C PHE A 125 -9.73 -3.08 7.85
N ALA A 126 -9.12 -2.55 8.91
CA ALA A 126 -9.07 -3.20 10.21
C ALA A 126 -10.49 -3.47 10.75
N ARG A 127 -11.37 -2.47 10.71
CA ARG A 127 -12.76 -2.57 11.18
C ARG A 127 -13.56 -3.61 10.39
N ILE A 128 -13.41 -3.65 9.07
CA ILE A 128 -14.05 -4.66 8.21
C ILE A 128 -13.63 -6.07 8.65
N VAL A 129 -12.33 -6.30 8.87
CA VAL A 129 -11.82 -7.62 9.29
C VAL A 129 -12.29 -7.97 10.71
N LEU A 130 -12.28 -7.05 11.66
CA LEU A 130 -12.81 -7.25 13.00
C LEU A 130 -14.29 -7.68 12.95
N ARG A 131 -15.13 -7.00 12.15
CA ARG A 131 -16.54 -7.38 11.98
C ARG A 131 -16.71 -8.77 11.34
N LYS A 132 -15.84 -9.16 10.41
CA LYS A 132 -15.84 -10.53 9.84
C LYS A 132 -15.52 -11.60 10.88
N HIS A 133 -14.76 -11.25 11.91
CA HIS A 133 -14.55 -12.11 13.08
C HIS A 133 -15.62 -11.96 14.17
N GLY A 134 -16.77 -11.35 13.85
CA GLY A 134 -17.89 -11.21 14.77
C GLY A 134 -17.66 -10.21 15.91
N MET A 135 -16.71 -9.31 15.77
CA MET A 135 -16.41 -8.25 16.76
C MET A 135 -16.99 -6.90 16.30
N ASP A 136 -17.58 -6.17 17.21
CA ASP A 136 -17.89 -4.76 17.03
C ASP A 136 -16.70 -3.92 17.54
N PRO A 137 -15.93 -3.26 16.63
CA PRO A 137 -14.75 -2.53 17.05
C PRO A 137 -15.03 -1.35 17.97
N ASP A 138 -16.27 -0.89 18.08
CA ASP A 138 -16.66 0.23 18.93
C ASP A 138 -17.14 -0.22 20.34
N ARG A 139 -17.40 -1.54 20.53
CA ARG A 139 -17.93 -2.08 21.80
C ARG A 139 -17.11 -3.21 22.38
N ASP A 140 -16.51 -4.04 21.52
CA ASP A 140 -15.84 -5.26 21.94
C ASP A 140 -14.35 -5.05 22.20
N LEU A 141 -13.81 -3.87 21.88
CA LEU A 141 -12.39 -3.52 21.95
C LEU A 141 -12.19 -2.13 22.56
N GLU A 142 -11.04 -1.92 23.17
CA GLU A 142 -10.52 -0.60 23.46
C GLU A 142 -9.57 -0.19 22.33
N CYS A 143 -10.10 0.53 21.33
CA CYS A 143 -9.30 1.02 20.22
C CYS A 143 -8.44 2.19 20.66
N VAL A 144 -7.12 2.04 20.59
CA VAL A 144 -6.13 3.08 20.89
C VAL A 144 -5.57 3.61 19.58
N GLU A 145 -5.74 4.89 19.33
CA GLU A 145 -5.30 5.46 18.06
C GLU A 145 -3.77 5.43 17.96
N ARG A 146 -3.31 5.03 16.79
CA ARG A 146 -1.91 5.01 16.43
C ARG A 146 -1.39 6.42 16.15
N ILE A 147 -0.19 6.73 16.63
CA ILE A 147 0.47 8.00 16.31
C ILE A 147 1.03 7.90 14.87
N PRO A 148 0.61 8.79 13.95
CA PRO A 148 1.13 8.78 12.59
C PRO A 148 2.65 9.00 12.55
N GLY A 149 3.33 8.25 11.66
CA GLY A 149 4.77 8.42 11.40
C GLY A 149 5.71 7.66 12.35
N ASP A 150 5.24 7.12 13.48
CA ASP A 150 6.05 6.26 14.35
C ASP A 150 5.63 4.79 14.28
N TYR A 151 6.15 4.11 13.27
CA TYR A 151 5.88 2.68 13.03
C TYR A 151 6.46 1.75 14.10
N GLN A 152 7.44 2.19 14.89
CA GLN A 152 8.04 1.42 15.96
C GLN A 152 7.33 1.62 17.30
N MET A 153 6.51 2.64 17.41
CA MET A 153 5.85 2.97 18.68
C MET A 153 4.95 1.83 19.16
N ASP A 154 4.18 1.23 18.25
CA ASP A 154 3.27 0.14 18.64
C ASP A 154 4.03 -1.09 19.13
N LEU A 155 5.22 -1.38 18.61
CA LEU A 155 6.07 -2.45 19.13
C LEU A 155 6.57 -2.14 20.55
N ARG A 156 6.95 -0.89 20.84
CA ARG A 156 7.33 -0.46 22.20
C ARG A 156 6.16 -0.61 23.16
N ARG A 157 4.97 -0.21 22.75
CA ARG A 157 3.73 -0.30 23.54
C ARG A 157 3.26 -1.74 23.77
N LEU A 158 3.51 -2.64 22.80
CA LEU A 158 3.29 -4.08 23.00
C LEU A 158 4.27 -4.64 24.04
N ARG A 159 5.56 -4.26 23.99
CA ARG A 159 6.57 -4.72 24.94
C ARG A 159 6.34 -4.23 26.37
N ASP A 160 5.95 -2.97 26.53
CA ASP A 160 5.71 -2.40 27.87
C ASP A 160 4.31 -2.70 28.42
N GLY A 161 3.47 -3.39 27.63
CA GLY A 161 2.12 -3.77 28.04
C GLY A 161 1.11 -2.62 28.08
N SER A 162 1.40 -1.46 27.50
CA SER A 162 0.43 -0.36 27.38
C SER A 162 -0.66 -0.62 26.33
N ILE A 163 -0.43 -1.55 25.42
CA ILE A 163 -1.44 -2.17 24.53
C ILE A 163 -1.31 -3.68 24.53
N ASP A 164 -2.36 -4.39 24.17
CA ASP A 164 -2.40 -5.86 24.15
C ASP A 164 -2.27 -6.41 22.72
N ALA A 165 -2.62 -5.61 21.73
CA ALA A 165 -2.49 -5.93 20.30
C ALA A 165 -2.23 -4.69 19.45
N ALA A 166 -1.70 -4.89 18.25
CA ALA A 166 -1.46 -3.82 17.28
C ALA A 166 -1.83 -4.24 15.87
N TYR A 167 -2.35 -3.28 15.10
CA TYR A 167 -2.58 -3.39 13.67
C TYR A 167 -1.41 -2.74 12.92
N VAL A 168 -0.58 -3.55 12.29
CA VAL A 168 0.70 -3.14 11.71
C VAL A 168 0.70 -3.27 10.18
N GLY A 169 1.51 -2.47 9.51
CA GLY A 169 1.70 -2.51 8.06
C GLY A 169 3.02 -3.15 7.65
N SER A 170 3.32 -3.12 6.38
CA SER A 170 4.45 -3.80 5.72
C SER A 170 5.82 -3.09 5.86
N THR A 171 5.95 -2.21 6.83
CA THR A 171 7.24 -1.72 7.34
C THR A 171 7.97 -2.76 8.19
N LEU A 172 7.28 -3.86 8.49
CA LEU A 172 7.73 -4.97 9.31
C LEU A 172 7.49 -6.29 8.56
N ALA A 173 8.31 -7.29 8.84
CA ALA A 173 7.98 -8.69 8.58
C ALA A 173 7.30 -9.25 9.84
N PRO A 174 6.00 -9.52 9.80
CA PRO A 174 5.22 -9.79 11.02
C PRO A 174 5.66 -11.06 11.73
N GLU A 175 6.02 -12.11 10.99
CA GLU A 175 6.49 -13.38 11.56
C GLU A 175 7.83 -13.21 12.28
N GLN A 176 8.76 -12.47 11.67
CA GLN A 176 10.07 -12.22 12.26
C GLN A 176 9.93 -11.41 13.55
N VAL A 177 9.14 -10.34 13.51
CA VAL A 177 8.87 -9.53 14.70
C VAL A 177 8.19 -10.36 15.79
N ALA A 178 7.22 -11.20 15.41
CA ALA A 178 6.54 -12.07 16.37
C ALA A 178 7.50 -13.07 17.03
N LEU A 179 8.42 -13.65 16.24
CA LEU A 179 9.42 -14.58 16.73
C LEU A 179 10.42 -13.90 17.69
N GLU A 180 10.97 -12.76 17.29
CA GLU A 180 11.96 -11.99 18.07
C GLU A 180 11.40 -11.46 19.40
N GLU A 181 10.14 -11.03 19.38
CA GLU A 181 9.51 -10.34 20.51
C GLU A 181 8.60 -11.26 21.37
N GLY A 182 8.38 -12.51 20.95
CA GLY A 182 7.45 -13.41 21.60
C GLY A 182 5.98 -13.03 21.41
N PHE A 183 5.67 -12.30 20.32
CA PHE A 183 4.30 -11.95 19.95
C PHE A 183 3.65 -13.03 19.10
N SER A 184 2.36 -12.89 18.82
CA SER A 184 1.60 -13.80 17.97
C SER A 184 1.08 -13.04 16.74
N VAL A 185 1.27 -13.60 15.53
CA VAL A 185 0.55 -13.11 14.34
C VAL A 185 -0.86 -13.68 14.39
N LEU A 186 -1.84 -12.81 14.64
CA LEU A 186 -3.24 -13.23 14.84
C LEU A 186 -3.96 -13.43 13.50
N CYS A 187 -3.70 -12.54 12.54
CA CYS A 187 -4.41 -12.51 11.29
C CYS A 187 -3.65 -11.66 10.27
N TRP A 188 -3.57 -12.13 9.02
CA TRP A 188 -3.25 -11.31 7.87
C TRP A 188 -4.54 -10.77 7.24
N VAL A 189 -4.65 -9.44 7.12
CA VAL A 189 -5.86 -8.78 6.57
C VAL A 189 -6.17 -9.24 5.15
N GLY A 190 -5.14 -9.45 4.32
CA GLY A 190 -5.30 -9.89 2.94
C GLY A 190 -6.00 -11.24 2.75
N ASP A 191 -6.02 -12.10 3.76
CA ASP A 191 -6.78 -13.36 3.71
C ASP A 191 -8.28 -13.15 3.93
N HIS A 192 -8.65 -12.10 4.62
CA HIS A 192 -10.04 -11.85 5.03
C HIS A 192 -10.70 -10.73 4.24
N PHE A 193 -9.92 -9.80 3.68
CA PHE A 193 -10.45 -8.65 2.95
C PHE A 193 -9.58 -8.34 1.74
N GLN A 194 -10.22 -8.20 0.57
CA GLN A 194 -9.56 -7.89 -0.68
C GLN A 194 -10.15 -6.62 -1.28
N ILE A 195 -9.26 -5.77 -1.79
CA ILE A 195 -9.57 -4.52 -2.49
C ILE A 195 -8.31 -4.08 -3.24
N PRO A 196 -8.40 -3.42 -4.40
CA PRO A 196 -7.23 -2.73 -4.96
C PRO A 196 -6.70 -1.73 -3.93
N THR A 197 -5.55 -2.02 -3.36
CA THR A 197 -5.01 -1.25 -2.21
C THR A 197 -3.78 -0.45 -2.56
N VAL A 198 -2.98 -0.97 -3.50
CA VAL A 198 -1.77 -0.32 -4.02
C VAL A 198 -1.77 -0.36 -5.54
N GLY A 199 -1.27 0.70 -6.14
CA GLY A 199 -1.18 0.92 -7.57
C GLY A 199 -1.06 2.40 -7.88
N LEU A 200 -1.14 2.78 -9.13
CA LEU A 200 -1.02 4.16 -9.56
C LEU A 200 -2.39 4.82 -9.71
N ALA A 201 -2.57 5.98 -9.12
CA ALA A 201 -3.75 6.81 -9.31
C ALA A 201 -3.38 8.28 -9.52
N VAL A 202 -4.25 8.99 -10.24
CA VAL A 202 -4.19 10.43 -10.47
C VAL A 202 -5.55 11.08 -10.28
N ASP A 203 -5.55 12.40 -10.09
CA ASP A 203 -6.74 13.22 -10.23
C ASP A 203 -6.84 13.76 -11.67
N PRO A 204 -7.78 13.28 -12.51
CA PRO A 204 -7.89 13.73 -13.91
C PRO A 204 -8.21 15.22 -14.08
N ALA A 205 -8.67 15.87 -13.00
CA ALA A 205 -8.86 17.33 -13.02
C ALA A 205 -7.53 18.09 -12.93
N ARG A 206 -6.42 17.42 -12.63
CA ARG A 206 -5.07 18.01 -12.46
C ARG A 206 -4.07 17.50 -13.47
N ILE A 207 -4.16 16.23 -13.84
CA ILE A 207 -3.25 15.59 -14.80
C ILE A 207 -4.10 14.87 -15.83
N SER A 208 -3.89 15.21 -17.12
CA SER A 208 -4.56 14.49 -18.21
C SER A 208 -4.18 13.02 -18.20
N LEU A 209 -5.15 12.16 -18.45
CA LEU A 209 -4.88 10.71 -18.59
C LEU A 209 -3.97 10.41 -19.80
N ASP A 210 -3.93 11.29 -20.78
CA ASP A 210 -3.07 11.18 -21.97
C ASP A 210 -1.70 11.87 -21.78
N ASP A 211 -1.38 12.34 -20.57
CA ASP A 211 -0.09 12.97 -20.28
C ASP A 211 1.06 11.98 -20.55
N PRO A 212 2.05 12.34 -21.38
CA PRO A 212 3.13 11.43 -21.76
C PRO A 212 3.96 10.94 -20.58
N ALA A 213 4.21 11.78 -19.56
CA ALA A 213 4.94 11.38 -18.36
C ALA A 213 4.13 10.38 -17.52
N LEU A 214 2.82 10.59 -17.46
CA LEU A 214 1.93 9.67 -16.76
C LEU A 214 1.88 8.30 -17.46
N GLN A 215 1.79 8.27 -18.79
CA GLN A 215 1.80 7.03 -19.54
C GLN A 215 3.15 6.30 -19.43
N ALA A 216 4.25 7.01 -19.42
CA ALA A 216 5.59 6.47 -19.19
C ALA A 216 5.70 5.88 -17.77
N LEU A 217 5.19 6.58 -16.75
CA LEU A 217 5.14 6.08 -15.38
C LEU A 217 4.35 4.76 -15.27
N VAL A 218 3.21 4.64 -15.96
CA VAL A 218 2.42 3.41 -16.00
C VAL A 218 3.20 2.26 -16.65
N ARG A 219 3.93 2.52 -17.75
CA ARG A 219 4.77 1.50 -18.39
C ARG A 219 5.91 1.04 -17.48
N ALA A 220 6.60 1.97 -16.83
CA ALA A 220 7.66 1.64 -15.86
C ALA A 220 7.13 0.80 -14.68
N ASN A 221 5.96 1.17 -14.14
CA ASN A 221 5.30 0.38 -13.09
C ASN A 221 4.98 -1.05 -13.55
N LYS A 222 4.46 -1.23 -14.76
CA LYS A 222 4.18 -2.57 -15.33
C LYS A 222 5.46 -3.38 -15.53
N ARG A 223 6.56 -2.75 -15.98
CA ARG A 223 7.87 -3.42 -16.09
C ARG A 223 8.35 -3.90 -14.72
N ALA A 224 8.24 -3.07 -13.69
CA ALA A 224 8.64 -3.45 -12.33
C ALA A 224 7.79 -4.60 -11.77
N LEU A 225 6.47 -4.59 -11.98
CA LEU A 225 5.58 -5.70 -11.62
C LEU A 225 6.01 -7.00 -12.32
N LYS A 226 6.30 -6.94 -13.62
CA LYS A 226 6.80 -8.08 -14.38
C LYS A 226 8.13 -8.60 -13.85
N THR A 227 9.06 -7.70 -13.54
CA THR A 227 10.37 -8.04 -12.94
C THR A 227 10.21 -8.74 -11.60
N ILE A 228 9.35 -8.23 -10.72
CA ILE A 228 9.05 -8.85 -9.42
C ILE A 228 8.49 -10.26 -9.60
N ALA A 229 7.63 -10.49 -10.61
CA ALA A 229 7.04 -11.80 -10.87
C ALA A 229 8.04 -12.79 -11.49
N GLU A 230 8.89 -12.34 -12.42
CA GLU A 230 9.77 -13.19 -13.24
C GLU A 230 11.18 -13.37 -12.65
N GLN A 231 11.61 -12.49 -11.74
CA GLN A 231 12.93 -12.49 -11.14
C GLN A 231 12.87 -12.53 -9.60
N PRO A 232 12.51 -13.68 -9.00
CA PRO A 232 12.34 -13.81 -7.55
C PRO A 232 13.56 -13.36 -6.75
N GLY A 233 14.78 -13.70 -7.20
CA GLY A 233 16.01 -13.32 -6.53
C GLY A 233 16.21 -11.80 -6.46
N LEU A 234 15.78 -11.06 -7.47
CA LEU A 234 15.81 -9.60 -7.46
C LEU A 234 14.78 -9.03 -6.48
N ALA A 235 13.56 -9.58 -6.50
CA ALA A 235 12.50 -9.20 -5.56
C ALA A 235 12.94 -9.40 -4.10
N VAL A 236 13.54 -10.56 -3.78
CA VAL A 236 14.07 -10.89 -2.47
C VAL A 236 15.16 -9.90 -2.04
N LYS A 237 16.11 -9.57 -2.94
CA LYS A 237 17.16 -8.57 -2.68
C LYS A 237 16.54 -7.22 -2.24
N TYR A 238 15.51 -6.74 -2.93
CA TYR A 238 14.87 -5.47 -2.58
C TYR A 238 14.07 -5.56 -1.29
N ILE A 239 13.36 -6.66 -1.04
CA ILE A 239 12.66 -6.90 0.22
C ILE A 239 13.65 -6.89 1.39
N THR A 240 14.78 -7.58 1.27
CA THR A 240 15.85 -7.58 2.29
C THR A 240 16.35 -6.15 2.56
N SER A 241 16.59 -5.36 1.50
CA SER A 241 17.05 -3.98 1.63
C SER A 241 16.01 -3.10 2.35
N MET A 242 14.73 -3.24 2.00
CA MET A 242 13.65 -2.41 2.54
C MET A 242 13.31 -2.76 3.99
N LEU A 243 13.28 -4.04 4.34
CA LEU A 243 12.92 -4.49 5.68
C LEU A 243 14.12 -4.57 6.64
N GLY A 244 15.36 -4.52 6.13
CA GLY A 244 16.61 -4.21 6.83
C GLY A 244 17.04 -5.18 7.94
N ARG A 245 16.20 -6.14 8.36
CA ARG A 245 16.48 -7.11 9.43
C ARG A 245 16.34 -8.55 8.99
N LEU A 246 15.84 -8.78 7.78
CA LEU A 246 15.62 -10.11 7.27
C LEU A 246 16.91 -10.73 6.74
N THR A 247 17.11 -12.01 7.02
CA THR A 247 18.00 -12.86 6.25
C THR A 247 17.44 -13.06 4.84
N ASN A 248 18.25 -13.51 3.90
CA ASN A 248 17.76 -13.83 2.55
C ASN A 248 16.65 -14.90 2.58
N GLU A 249 16.76 -15.91 3.43
CA GLU A 249 15.76 -16.96 3.57
C GLU A 249 14.41 -16.41 4.08
N GLU A 250 14.44 -15.54 5.08
CA GLU A 250 13.23 -14.88 5.61
C GLU A 250 12.60 -13.95 4.58
N ALA A 251 13.40 -13.22 3.80
CA ALA A 251 12.90 -12.39 2.71
C ALA A 251 12.31 -13.22 1.56
N GLU A 252 12.88 -14.40 1.27
CA GLU A 252 12.31 -15.36 0.31
C GLU A 252 10.97 -15.90 0.81
N GLN A 253 10.86 -16.28 2.08
CA GLN A 253 9.60 -16.70 2.71
C GLN A 253 8.54 -15.59 2.65
N TYR A 254 8.93 -14.34 2.93
CA TYR A 254 8.05 -13.19 2.82
C TYR A 254 7.57 -12.98 1.37
N TYR A 255 8.48 -13.05 0.40
CA TYR A 255 8.16 -12.95 -1.02
C TYR A 255 7.17 -14.04 -1.47
N GLU A 256 7.47 -15.31 -1.16
CA GLU A 256 6.64 -16.44 -1.55
C GLU A 256 5.25 -16.41 -0.90
N ARG A 257 5.15 -15.88 0.32
CA ARG A 257 3.91 -15.82 1.06
C ARG A 257 3.04 -14.63 0.71
N TYR A 258 3.61 -13.44 0.53
CA TYR A 258 2.86 -12.17 0.48
C TYR A 258 2.96 -11.42 -0.85
N VAL A 259 4.00 -11.63 -1.62
CA VAL A 259 4.25 -10.86 -2.84
C VAL A 259 3.92 -11.68 -4.08
N ARG A 260 4.62 -12.78 -4.30
CA ARG A 260 4.50 -13.60 -5.52
C ARG A 260 3.07 -14.02 -5.88
N PRO A 261 2.24 -14.52 -4.95
CA PRO A 261 0.90 -14.98 -5.30
C PRO A 261 -0.12 -13.87 -5.48
N TYR A 262 0.17 -12.63 -5.06
CA TYR A 262 -0.84 -11.61 -4.88
C TYR A 262 -0.54 -10.26 -5.54
N PHE A 263 0.70 -10.01 -5.93
CA PHE A 263 1.00 -8.87 -6.79
C PHE A 263 0.65 -9.22 -8.24
N THR A 264 0.07 -8.27 -8.95
CA THR A 264 -0.22 -8.44 -10.36
C THR A 264 1.08 -8.42 -11.16
N SER A 265 1.12 -9.08 -12.31
CA SER A 265 2.27 -8.99 -13.21
C SER A 265 2.12 -7.93 -14.30
N ASP A 266 0.93 -7.34 -14.44
CA ASP A 266 0.57 -6.45 -15.55
C ASP A 266 -0.21 -5.20 -15.13
N GLY A 267 -0.45 -5.01 -13.85
CA GLY A 267 -1.18 -3.86 -13.31
C GLY A 267 -2.69 -3.90 -13.51
N ARG A 268 -3.26 -5.04 -13.93
CA ARG A 268 -4.71 -5.14 -14.18
C ARG A 268 -5.51 -5.22 -12.89
N VAL A 269 -6.68 -4.59 -12.94
CA VAL A 269 -7.66 -4.66 -11.87
C VAL A 269 -8.57 -5.88 -12.06
N ASP A 270 -8.85 -6.61 -10.98
CA ASP A 270 -10.02 -7.49 -10.89
C ASP A 270 -11.23 -6.65 -10.48
N LEU A 271 -12.06 -6.28 -11.46
CA LEU A 271 -13.23 -5.42 -11.23
C LEU A 271 -14.25 -6.05 -10.27
N LYS A 272 -14.35 -7.38 -10.20
CA LYS A 272 -15.24 -8.07 -9.26
C LYS A 272 -14.74 -7.88 -7.83
N VAL A 273 -13.45 -8.11 -7.61
CA VAL A 273 -12.81 -7.86 -6.30
C VAL A 273 -12.90 -6.38 -5.94
N ALA A 274 -12.62 -5.49 -6.89
CA ALA A 274 -12.72 -4.05 -6.69
C ALA A 274 -14.13 -3.62 -6.25
N GLN A 275 -15.18 -4.08 -6.95
CA GLN A 275 -16.57 -3.74 -6.61
C GLN A 275 -16.97 -4.24 -5.23
N GLN A 276 -16.57 -5.46 -4.85
CA GLN A 276 -16.83 -6.02 -3.53
C GLN A 276 -16.10 -5.23 -2.43
N GLY A 277 -14.85 -4.85 -2.68
CA GLY A 277 -14.06 -4.06 -1.75
C GLY A 277 -14.63 -2.66 -1.55
N VAL A 278 -15.00 -1.97 -2.65
CA VAL A 278 -15.64 -0.65 -2.61
C VAL A 278 -16.96 -0.69 -1.82
N ALA A 279 -17.80 -1.70 -2.07
CA ALA A 279 -19.06 -1.88 -1.34
C ALA A 279 -18.82 -2.11 0.16
N ALA A 280 -17.84 -2.92 0.53
CA ALA A 280 -17.51 -3.16 1.94
C ALA A 280 -17.00 -1.90 2.65
N VAL A 281 -16.14 -1.11 1.99
CA VAL A 281 -15.66 0.18 2.51
C VAL A 281 -16.81 1.16 2.69
N ALA A 282 -17.67 1.30 1.69
CA ALA A 282 -18.83 2.19 1.76
C ALA A 282 -19.81 1.78 2.88
N THR A 283 -20.04 0.47 3.06
CA THR A 283 -20.86 -0.07 4.15
C THR A 283 -20.26 0.28 5.51
N GLU A 284 -18.97 0.07 5.71
CA GLU A 284 -18.31 0.40 7.00
C GLU A 284 -18.36 1.90 7.30
N LEU A 285 -18.27 2.73 6.28
CA LEU A 285 -18.38 4.19 6.42
C LEU A 285 -19.81 4.71 6.54
N GLY A 286 -20.83 3.88 6.26
CA GLY A 286 -22.22 4.29 6.24
C GLY A 286 -22.59 5.25 5.11
N ILE A 287 -21.92 5.12 3.95
CA ILE A 287 -22.10 6.00 2.78
C ILE A 287 -22.49 5.19 1.53
N PRO A 288 -23.07 5.81 0.49
CA PRO A 288 -23.33 5.13 -0.76
C PRO A 288 -22.07 4.59 -1.42
N ALA A 289 -22.12 3.35 -1.90
CA ALA A 289 -21.04 2.80 -2.71
C ALA A 289 -21.06 3.39 -4.12
N GLY A 290 -19.88 3.76 -4.63
CA GLY A 290 -19.70 4.03 -6.05
C GLY A 290 -19.50 2.73 -6.85
N THR A 291 -19.33 2.86 -8.18
CA THR A 291 -19.01 1.73 -9.05
C THR A 291 -17.50 1.64 -9.33
N ALA A 292 -16.99 0.44 -9.29
CA ALA A 292 -15.53 0.21 -9.42
C ALA A 292 -15.00 0.60 -10.80
N ASP A 293 -15.77 0.43 -11.87
CA ASP A 293 -15.43 0.80 -13.24
C ASP A 293 -15.21 2.32 -13.45
N GLN A 294 -15.81 3.14 -12.59
CA GLN A 294 -15.54 4.58 -12.58
C GLN A 294 -14.25 4.97 -11.84
N MET A 295 -13.71 4.06 -11.03
CA MET A 295 -12.55 4.31 -10.17
C MET A 295 -11.27 3.67 -10.72
N TYR A 296 -11.41 2.54 -11.39
CA TYR A 296 -10.30 1.73 -11.88
C TYR A 296 -10.41 1.58 -13.39
N LEU A 297 -9.48 2.16 -14.12
CA LEU A 297 -9.44 1.97 -15.56
C LEU A 297 -8.94 0.55 -15.88
N PRO A 298 -9.50 -0.10 -16.91
CA PRO A 298 -8.91 -1.32 -17.41
C PRO A 298 -7.49 -1.01 -17.88
N ALA A 299 -6.52 -1.84 -17.50
CA ALA A 299 -5.16 -1.70 -18.00
C ALA A 299 -5.14 -1.85 -19.52
N SER A 300 -4.77 -0.78 -20.22
CA SER A 300 -4.54 -0.75 -21.67
C SER A 300 -3.30 -1.56 -22.04
#